data_e15223467d4a17d7522f2187513eb6e5
#
_entry.id   e15223467d4a17d7522f2187513eb6e5
#
_cell.length_a   1.000
_cell.length_b   1.000
_cell.length_c   1.000
_cell.angle_alpha   90.00
_cell.angle_beta   90.00
_cell.angle_gamma   90.00
#
_symmetry.space_group_name_H-M   'P 1'
#
loop_
_entity.id
_entity.type
_entity.pdbx_description
1 polymer ?
#
loop_
_entity_poly.entity_id
_entity_poly.type
_entity_poly.pdbx_seq_one_letter_code
_entity_poly.pdbx_strand_id
1 'polypeptide(L)'
;MRDLKKKFSLLALLLLTALLLCGCKQNPSQEQLYAKLLSHFEERGYACALTPLADADPQAKVPIYNATVWQRLMLDGKETVLVYFDESSRADYLSGLIDKDEYGRVAHFGLRFVLVYDGSDPDVLDVLDAMA
;
A
#
# COMPACT_ATOMS: atom_id res chain seq x y z
N MET A 1 22.36 37.85 -19.42
CA MET A 1 22.31 36.82 -18.35
C MET A 1 20.94 36.61 -17.75
N ARG A 2 20.13 37.64 -17.56
CA ARG A 2 18.76 37.49 -17.03
C ARG A 2 17.82 36.73 -17.99
N ASP A 3 17.97 36.85 -19.29
CA ASP A 3 17.13 36.18 -20.29
C ASP A 3 17.37 34.69 -20.37
N LEU A 4 18.60 34.24 -20.10
CA LEU A 4 18.95 32.83 -20.11
C LEU A 4 18.33 32.07 -18.92
N LYS A 5 18.29 32.71 -17.75
CA LYS A 5 17.66 32.13 -16.54
C LYS A 5 16.14 32.06 -16.69
N LYS A 6 15.51 33.05 -17.32
CA LYS A 6 14.08 33.05 -17.61
C LYS A 6 13.70 31.98 -18.64
N LYS A 7 14.51 31.80 -19.69
CA LYS A 7 14.30 30.77 -20.69
C LYS A 7 14.48 29.37 -20.12
N PHE A 8 15.45 29.18 -19.24
CA PHE A 8 15.71 27.91 -18.57
C PHE A 8 14.58 27.54 -17.60
N SER A 9 14.06 28.51 -16.87
CA SER A 9 12.93 28.34 -15.93
C SER A 9 11.65 28.00 -16.70
N LEU A 10 11.41 28.62 -17.83
CA LEU A 10 10.24 28.35 -18.67
C LEU A 10 10.29 26.95 -19.30
N LEU A 11 11.48 26.51 -19.73
CA LEU A 11 11.69 25.17 -20.28
C LEU A 11 11.51 24.09 -19.22
N ALA A 12 12.01 24.32 -18.00
CA ALA A 12 11.83 23.41 -16.89
C ALA A 12 10.36 23.30 -16.48
N LEU A 13 9.62 24.40 -16.50
CA LEU A 13 8.19 24.43 -16.21
C LEU A 13 7.38 23.69 -17.27
N LEU A 14 7.73 23.85 -18.56
CA LEU A 14 7.09 23.14 -19.67
C LEU A 14 7.35 21.63 -19.62
N LEU A 15 8.56 21.22 -19.26
CA LEU A 15 8.90 19.80 -19.06
C LEU A 15 8.15 19.19 -17.88
N LEU A 16 8.02 19.92 -16.78
CA LEU A 16 7.27 19.48 -15.60
C LEU A 16 5.78 19.33 -15.93
N THR A 17 5.21 20.26 -16.68
CA THR A 17 3.80 20.21 -17.09
C THR A 17 3.54 19.05 -18.06
N ALA A 18 4.46 18.77 -18.97
CA ALA A 18 4.37 17.64 -19.89
C ALA A 18 4.45 16.30 -19.15
N LEU A 19 5.30 16.19 -18.13
CA LEU A 19 5.39 15.01 -17.27
C LEU A 19 4.12 14.80 -16.44
N LEU A 20 3.52 15.86 -15.94
CA LEU A 20 2.24 15.81 -15.21
C LEU A 20 1.08 15.39 -16.14
N LEU A 21 1.05 15.88 -17.36
CA LEU A 21 0.03 15.52 -18.35
C LEU A 21 0.18 14.06 -18.81
N CYS A 22 1.39 13.57 -18.98
CA CYS A 22 1.66 12.16 -19.28
C CYS A 22 1.29 11.25 -18.10
N GLY A 23 1.51 11.69 -16.84
CA GLY A 23 1.14 10.98 -15.64
C GLY A 23 -0.38 10.84 -15.45
N CYS A 24 -1.17 11.83 -15.89
CA CYS A 24 -2.63 11.81 -15.77
C CYS A 24 -3.31 10.79 -16.70
N LYS A 25 -2.64 10.31 -17.74
CA LYS A 25 -3.19 9.37 -18.73
C LYS A 25 -2.84 7.91 -18.47
N GLN A 26 -1.93 7.64 -17.53
CA GLN A 26 -1.48 6.29 -17.23
C GLN A 26 -2.08 5.85 -15.89
N ASN A 27 -2.54 4.61 -15.83
CA ASN A 27 -2.88 3.98 -14.56
C ASN A 27 -1.64 3.96 -13.67
N PRO A 28 -1.77 4.22 -12.36
CA PRO A 28 -0.64 4.15 -11.45
C PRO A 28 -0.03 2.74 -11.48
N SER A 29 1.29 2.65 -11.45
CA SER A 29 1.99 1.38 -11.35
C SER A 29 1.73 0.72 -9.99
N GLN A 30 1.96 -0.59 -9.91
CA GLN A 30 1.87 -1.33 -8.65
C GLN A 30 2.77 -0.70 -7.57
N GLU A 31 3.98 -0.30 -7.96
CA GLU A 31 4.94 0.35 -7.06
C GLU A 31 4.40 1.67 -6.49
N GLN A 32 3.76 2.49 -7.32
CA GLN A 32 3.14 3.75 -6.89
C GLN A 32 1.96 3.51 -5.95
N LEU A 33 1.18 2.46 -6.19
CA LEU A 33 0.06 2.09 -5.32
C LEU A 33 0.57 1.61 -3.96
N TYR A 34 1.63 0.81 -3.92
CA TYR A 34 2.27 0.42 -2.67
C TYR A 34 2.82 1.63 -1.90
N ALA A 35 3.50 2.55 -2.58
CA ALA A 35 4.00 3.76 -1.95
C ALA A 35 2.88 4.58 -1.30
N LYS A 36 1.74 4.67 -1.96
CA LYS A 36 0.56 5.36 -1.43
C LYS A 36 -0.03 4.66 -0.21
N LEU A 37 -0.09 3.33 -0.23
CA LEU A 37 -0.51 2.54 0.93
C LEU A 37 0.42 2.76 2.12
N LEU A 38 1.73 2.64 1.91
CA LEU A 38 2.72 2.78 2.97
C LEU A 38 2.72 4.17 3.58
N SER A 39 2.41 5.21 2.81
CA SER A 39 2.37 6.59 3.30
C SER A 39 1.39 6.78 4.46
N HIS A 40 0.31 6.03 4.51
CA HIS A 40 -0.66 6.09 5.60
C HIS A 40 -0.06 5.64 6.94
N PHE A 41 0.83 4.67 6.90
CA PHE A 41 1.56 4.21 8.10
C PHE A 41 2.74 5.12 8.41
N GLU A 42 3.45 5.60 7.40
CA GLU A 42 4.59 6.50 7.56
C GLU A 42 4.16 7.84 8.17
N GLU A 43 2.99 8.35 7.81
CA GLU A 43 2.40 9.57 8.40
C GLU A 43 2.13 9.43 9.91
N ARG A 44 1.93 8.21 10.39
CA ARG A 44 1.78 7.90 11.81
C ARG A 44 3.13 7.65 12.52
N GLY A 45 4.24 7.79 11.80
CA GLY A 45 5.57 7.65 12.34
C GLY A 45 6.17 6.24 12.26
N TYR A 46 5.54 5.32 11.55
CA TYR A 46 6.07 3.96 11.38
C TYR A 46 7.12 3.91 10.28
N ALA A 47 8.22 3.22 10.55
CA ALA A 47 9.15 2.77 9.52
C ALA A 47 8.60 1.49 8.89
N CYS A 48 8.40 1.49 7.57
CA CYS A 48 7.75 0.42 6.83
C CYS A 48 8.75 -0.42 6.06
N ALA A 49 8.61 -1.74 6.11
CA ALA A 49 9.37 -2.67 5.29
C ALA A 49 8.44 -3.76 4.76
N LEU A 50 8.44 -3.96 3.44
CA LEU A 50 7.69 -5.02 2.77
C LEU A 50 8.60 -6.21 2.48
N THR A 51 8.17 -7.39 2.89
CA THR A 51 8.87 -8.65 2.58
C THR A 51 7.86 -9.69 2.08
N PRO A 52 8.22 -10.52 1.09
CA PRO A 52 7.34 -11.59 0.64
C PRO A 52 7.20 -12.67 1.72
N LEU A 53 6.01 -13.29 1.79
CA LEU A 53 5.82 -14.48 2.60
C LEU A 53 6.35 -15.70 1.84
N ALA A 54 7.08 -16.55 2.55
CA ALA A 54 7.56 -17.81 2.00
C ALA A 54 6.54 -18.92 2.23
N ASP A 55 6.39 -19.83 1.25
CA ASP A 55 5.51 -21.01 1.37
C ASP A 55 5.85 -21.90 2.58
N ALA A 56 7.09 -21.85 3.04
CA ALA A 56 7.59 -22.66 4.13
C ALA A 56 7.37 -22.05 5.52
N ASP A 57 6.69 -20.87 5.63
CA ASP A 57 6.40 -20.30 6.94
C ASP A 57 5.12 -20.96 7.50
N PRO A 58 5.25 -21.94 8.44
CA PRO A 58 4.10 -22.68 8.96
C PRO A 58 3.17 -21.81 9.81
N GLN A 59 3.59 -20.57 10.14
CA GLN A 59 2.80 -19.62 10.92
C GLN A 59 2.05 -18.62 10.04
N ALA A 60 2.30 -18.60 8.75
CA ALA A 60 1.62 -17.71 7.82
C ALA A 60 0.24 -18.27 7.45
N LYS A 61 -0.70 -18.19 8.36
CA LYS A 61 -2.10 -18.37 8.00
C LYS A 61 -2.55 -17.15 7.22
N VAL A 62 -2.82 -17.36 5.94
CA VAL A 62 -3.38 -16.35 5.07
C VAL A 62 -4.81 -16.73 4.70
N PRO A 63 -5.75 -15.75 4.69
CA PRO A 63 -7.16 -16.09 4.54
C PRO A 63 -7.60 -16.39 3.12
N ILE A 64 -6.90 -15.89 2.13
CA ILE A 64 -7.26 -16.04 0.71
C ILE A 64 -6.02 -16.50 -0.04
N TYR A 65 -6.19 -17.49 -0.90
CA TYR A 65 -5.11 -18.04 -1.73
C TYR A 65 -3.99 -18.66 -0.87
N ASN A 66 -2.80 -18.79 -1.44
CA ASN A 66 -1.62 -19.32 -0.75
C ASN A 66 -0.72 -18.18 -0.25
N ALA A 67 0.22 -18.50 0.62
CA ALA A 67 1.08 -17.49 1.24
C ALA A 67 1.90 -16.68 0.24
N THR A 68 2.27 -17.25 -0.90
CA THR A 68 3.13 -16.60 -1.89
C THR A 68 2.55 -15.33 -2.52
N VAL A 69 1.21 -15.16 -2.51
CA VAL A 69 0.58 -13.95 -3.05
C VAL A 69 0.44 -12.84 -2.00
N TRP A 70 0.75 -13.13 -0.75
CA TRP A 70 0.72 -12.16 0.32
C TRP A 70 2.11 -11.61 0.61
N GLN A 71 2.15 -10.38 1.08
CA GLN A 71 3.36 -9.76 1.59
C GLN A 71 3.20 -9.41 3.07
N ARG A 72 4.33 -9.35 3.75
CA ARG A 72 4.40 -8.92 5.14
C ARG A 72 4.84 -7.46 5.18
N LEU A 73 3.98 -6.60 5.70
CA LEU A 73 4.33 -5.22 6.01
C LEU A 73 4.77 -5.16 7.48
N MET A 74 6.05 -4.94 7.69
CA MET A 74 6.62 -4.75 9.03
C MET A 74 6.58 -3.27 9.39
N LEU A 75 6.03 -2.94 10.54
CA LEU A 75 5.96 -1.60 11.09
C LEU A 75 6.89 -1.49 12.29
N ASP A 76 7.94 -0.68 12.17
CA ASP A 76 9.01 -0.51 13.17
C ASP A 76 9.68 -1.84 13.58
N GLY A 77 9.61 -2.85 12.74
CA GLY A 77 10.11 -4.19 13.05
C GLY A 77 9.34 -4.90 14.18
N LYS A 78 8.19 -4.38 14.62
CA LYS A 78 7.42 -4.91 15.77
C LYS A 78 6.05 -5.43 15.37
N GLU A 79 5.32 -4.66 14.57
CA GLU A 79 3.96 -5.01 14.15
C GLU A 79 4.00 -5.54 12.72
N THR A 80 3.15 -6.52 12.43
CA THR A 80 3.07 -7.13 11.10
C THR A 80 1.65 -7.01 10.58
N VAL A 81 1.50 -6.40 9.40
CA VAL A 81 0.25 -6.37 8.66
C VAL A 81 0.44 -7.20 7.39
N LEU A 82 -0.47 -8.13 7.15
CA LEU A 82 -0.47 -8.90 5.91
C LEU A 82 -1.14 -8.10 4.81
N VAL A 83 -0.53 -8.05 3.64
CA VAL A 83 -1.00 -7.25 2.51
C VAL A 83 -1.10 -8.12 1.28
N TYR A 84 -2.26 -8.10 0.64
CA TYR A 84 -2.51 -8.75 -0.65
C TYR A 84 -2.87 -7.70 -1.69
N PHE A 85 -2.19 -7.75 -2.84
CA PHE A 85 -2.48 -6.88 -3.98
C PHE A 85 -3.37 -7.61 -4.97
N ASP A 86 -4.57 -7.09 -5.22
CA ASP A 86 -5.51 -7.68 -6.16
C ASP A 86 -5.46 -6.98 -7.52
N GLU A 87 -4.95 -7.66 -8.53
CA GLU A 87 -4.87 -7.15 -9.90
C GLU A 87 -6.25 -6.94 -10.53
N SER A 88 -7.25 -7.67 -10.05
CA SER A 88 -8.62 -7.63 -10.58
C SER A 88 -9.50 -6.54 -9.96
N SER A 89 -8.94 -5.70 -9.11
CA SER A 89 -9.65 -4.58 -8.46
C SER A 89 -10.88 -5.00 -7.67
N ARG A 90 -10.78 -6.09 -6.90
CA ARG A 90 -11.86 -6.65 -6.08
C ARG A 90 -11.53 -6.69 -4.59
N ALA A 91 -10.57 -5.88 -4.13
CA ALA A 91 -10.12 -5.92 -2.75
C ALA A 91 -11.26 -5.67 -1.75
N ASP A 92 -12.20 -4.79 -2.07
CA ASP A 92 -13.39 -4.53 -1.27
C ASP A 92 -14.25 -5.79 -1.08
N TYR A 93 -14.51 -6.51 -2.15
CA TYR A 93 -15.26 -7.77 -2.11
C TYR A 93 -14.48 -8.86 -1.36
N LEU A 94 -13.20 -9.03 -1.68
CA LEU A 94 -12.36 -10.06 -1.06
C LEU A 94 -12.20 -9.85 0.45
N SER A 95 -12.07 -8.61 0.89
CA SER A 95 -11.98 -8.30 2.32
C SER A 95 -13.22 -8.72 3.09
N GLY A 96 -14.39 -8.64 2.47
CA GLY A 96 -15.66 -9.08 3.06
C GLY A 96 -15.79 -10.60 3.22
N LEU A 97 -14.98 -11.38 2.51
CA LEU A 97 -14.98 -12.84 2.62
C LEU A 97 -14.11 -13.37 3.78
N ILE A 98 -13.30 -12.52 4.39
CA ILE A 98 -12.34 -12.94 5.41
C ILE A 98 -13.01 -12.94 6.78
N ASP A 99 -12.86 -14.05 7.50
CA ASP A 99 -13.38 -14.20 8.86
C ASP A 99 -12.54 -13.39 9.85
N LYS A 100 -13.11 -12.32 10.37
CA LYS A 100 -12.45 -11.42 11.33
C LYS A 100 -12.17 -12.11 12.67
N ASP A 101 -12.95 -13.09 13.05
CA ASP A 101 -12.76 -13.82 14.30
C ASP A 101 -11.55 -14.75 14.22
N GLU A 102 -11.24 -15.25 13.03
CA GLU A 102 -10.09 -16.11 12.80
C GLU A 102 -8.81 -15.33 12.54
N TYR A 103 -8.88 -14.27 11.72
CA TYR A 103 -7.69 -13.59 11.19
C TYR A 103 -7.40 -12.23 11.82
N GLY A 104 -8.37 -11.61 12.49
CA GLY A 104 -8.23 -10.30 13.10
C GLY A 104 -8.86 -9.17 12.32
N ARG A 105 -8.31 -7.98 12.42
CA ARG A 105 -8.82 -6.81 11.71
C ARG A 105 -8.55 -6.93 10.22
N VAL A 106 -9.61 -6.77 9.43
CA VAL A 106 -9.55 -6.80 7.98
C VAL A 106 -9.94 -5.42 7.44
N ALA A 107 -9.16 -4.92 6.49
CA ALA A 107 -9.44 -3.67 5.80
C ALA A 107 -9.11 -3.83 4.31
N HIS A 108 -9.59 -2.90 3.52
CA HIS A 108 -9.12 -2.75 2.14
C HIS A 108 -8.70 -1.31 1.90
N PHE A 109 -7.68 -1.12 1.07
CA PHE A 109 -7.25 0.20 0.64
C PHE A 109 -7.51 0.32 -0.85
N GLY A 110 -8.49 1.16 -1.20
CA GLY A 110 -9.01 1.21 -2.55
C GLY A 110 -9.55 -0.16 -2.98
N LEU A 111 -9.41 -0.47 -4.26
CA LEU A 111 -9.84 -1.74 -4.84
C LEU A 111 -8.70 -2.75 -5.04
N ARG A 112 -7.47 -2.35 -4.66
CA ARG A 112 -6.27 -3.13 -4.97
C ARG A 112 -5.67 -3.86 -3.77
N PHE A 113 -5.85 -3.36 -2.55
CA PHE A 113 -5.20 -3.93 -1.37
C PHE A 113 -6.17 -4.49 -0.37
N VAL A 114 -5.91 -5.71 0.08
CA VAL A 114 -6.52 -6.30 1.27
C VAL A 114 -5.48 -6.35 2.37
N LEU A 115 -5.85 -5.91 3.56
CA LEU A 115 -4.97 -5.86 4.73
C LEU A 115 -5.58 -6.67 5.87
N VAL A 116 -4.74 -7.45 6.54
CA VAL A 116 -5.14 -8.27 7.69
C VAL A 116 -4.14 -8.06 8.82
N TYR A 117 -4.67 -7.77 10.00
CA TYR A 117 -3.86 -7.48 11.18
C TYR A 117 -4.47 -8.16 12.40
N ASP A 118 -3.70 -9.02 13.04
CA ASP A 118 -4.13 -9.76 14.24
C ASP A 118 -3.61 -9.14 15.55
N GLY A 119 -2.87 -8.04 15.47
CA GLY A 119 -2.32 -7.35 16.62
C GLY A 119 -3.31 -6.40 17.28
N SER A 120 -2.83 -5.70 18.31
CA SER A 120 -3.64 -4.80 19.13
C SER A 120 -3.09 -3.39 19.27
N ASP A 121 -2.11 -3.00 18.45
CA ASP A 121 -1.58 -1.63 18.45
C ASP A 121 -2.69 -0.65 18.03
N PRO A 122 -3.09 0.31 18.92
CA PRO A 122 -4.17 1.23 18.62
C PRO A 122 -3.91 2.10 17.38
N ASP A 123 -2.67 2.50 17.13
CA ASP A 123 -2.33 3.34 15.99
C ASP A 123 -2.45 2.58 14.67
N VAL A 124 -2.06 1.31 14.65
CA VAL A 124 -2.25 0.44 13.49
C VAL A 124 -3.74 0.24 13.21
N LEU A 125 -4.53 -0.05 14.25
CA LEU A 125 -5.97 -0.22 14.12
C LEU A 125 -6.65 1.06 13.59
N ASP A 126 -6.22 2.22 14.05
CA ASP A 126 -6.74 3.51 13.56
C ASP A 126 -6.45 3.72 12.08
N VAL A 127 -5.26 3.38 11.61
CA VAL A 127 -4.90 3.48 10.19
C VAL A 127 -5.79 2.55 9.36
N LEU A 128 -5.98 1.31 9.79
CA LEU A 128 -6.82 0.36 9.08
C LEU A 128 -8.29 0.79 9.05
N ASP A 129 -8.81 1.31 10.15
CA ASP A 129 -10.19 1.79 10.23
C ASP A 129 -10.44 2.99 9.30
N ALA A 130 -9.43 3.82 9.09
CA ALA A 130 -9.53 4.97 8.20
C ALA A 130 -9.46 4.61 6.70
N MET A 131 -9.03 3.40 6.37
CA MET A 131 -8.89 2.95 4.97
C MET A 131 -10.19 2.43 4.35
N ALA A 132 -11.13 2.04 5.14
CA ALA A 132 -12.39 1.44 4.65
C ALA A 132 -13.33 2.47 4.04
#